data_796ad9b8fee188071836c8a25a213e68
#
_entry.id   796ad9b8fee188071836c8a25a213e68
#
_cell.length_a   1.000
_cell.length_b   1.000
_cell.length_c   1.000
_cell.angle_alpha   90.00
_cell.angle_beta   90.00
_cell.angle_gamma   90.00
#
_symmetry.space_group_name_H-M   'P 1'
#
loop_
_entity.id
_entity.type
_entity.pdbx_description
1 polymer ?
#
loop_
_entity_poly.entity_id
_entity_poly.type
_entity_poly.pdbx_seq_one_letter_code
_entity_poly.pdbx_strand_id
1 'polypeptide(L)'
;MHEKVRKGKLVLKDGSVFEGTLYGGKRNAVGEVVFTTGMSGYQETLTDPSFCGQIVVMTYPLVGNYGCNPLFNQGEKCFFQGFVIGELCDCPSNWRNEQSLEDFLTEQDIPTLAGVDTRAITRKIRNHGVLQGVIVPAEMPDDEVQKLLDLPAVRNQVEQVTTPEVYTMGEGKLHVAVMDFGIKRNILKSIEAFGCHLTVFPASATAEEVLACAPDGIFLSNGPGDPKDLPEVIENIKKLIGKKPIFGICLGHQLMALANGADTYKMKFGHRGINQPVKYLATGRIYISAQNHGYAVDEKSLEGKGINISHISMNDGTIEGLEYTKHPTFTVQYHPEACPGPGDHDYLFKHFVDMMEGR
;
A
#
# COMPACT_ATOMS: atom_id res chain seq x y z
N MET A 1 -31.33 19.63 14.14
CA MET A 1 -30.38 19.91 15.25
C MET A 1 -29.01 20.01 14.61
N HIS A 2 -28.33 21.16 14.69
CA HIS A 2 -26.94 21.25 14.22
C HIS A 2 -26.11 20.34 15.15
N GLU A 3 -25.54 19.27 14.61
CA GLU A 3 -24.62 18.45 15.35
C GLU A 3 -23.45 19.31 15.82
N LYS A 4 -23.11 19.24 17.11
CA LYS A 4 -22.09 20.11 17.70
C LYS A 4 -20.75 19.80 17.07
N VAL A 5 -20.15 20.77 16.41
CA VAL A 5 -18.83 20.64 15.76
C VAL A 5 -17.85 20.03 16.76
N ARG A 6 -17.33 18.85 16.46
CA ARG A 6 -16.34 18.15 17.29
C ARG A 6 -14.95 18.71 17.00
N LYS A 7 -14.32 19.37 17.98
CA LYS A 7 -12.92 19.81 17.86
C LYS A 7 -11.97 18.68 18.19
N GLY A 8 -10.86 18.62 17.46
CA GLY A 8 -9.82 17.62 17.67
C GLY A 8 -8.43 18.14 17.37
N LYS A 9 -7.44 17.32 17.69
CA LYS A 9 -6.03 17.61 17.44
C LYS A 9 -5.30 16.37 16.95
N LEU A 10 -4.37 16.57 16.01
CA LEU A 10 -3.30 15.64 15.71
C LEU A 10 -2.08 16.02 16.55
N VAL A 11 -1.59 15.10 17.37
CA VAL A 11 -0.37 15.28 18.16
C VAL A 11 0.68 14.31 17.64
N LEU A 12 1.86 14.84 17.28
CA LEU A 12 3.00 14.03 16.83
C LEU A 12 3.95 13.76 18.00
N LYS A 13 4.70 12.68 17.92
CA LYS A 13 5.65 12.27 18.98
C LYS A 13 6.74 13.30 19.29
N ASP A 14 7.00 14.24 18.38
CA ASP A 14 7.93 15.35 18.60
C ASP A 14 7.30 16.55 19.35
N GLY A 15 6.06 16.42 19.82
CA GLY A 15 5.31 17.44 20.54
C GLY A 15 4.55 18.44 19.63
N SER A 16 4.59 18.28 18.31
CA SER A 16 3.83 19.15 17.41
C SER A 16 2.34 18.86 17.48
N VAL A 17 1.54 19.91 17.53
CA VAL A 17 0.08 19.85 17.62
C VAL A 17 -0.54 20.59 16.43
N PHE A 18 -1.54 19.97 15.81
CA PHE A 18 -2.34 20.53 14.72
C PHE A 18 -3.82 20.39 15.09
N GLU A 19 -4.48 21.53 15.32
CA GLU A 19 -5.89 21.56 15.69
C GLU A 19 -6.79 21.61 14.46
N GLY A 20 -7.99 21.00 14.56
CA GLY A 20 -8.96 20.95 13.48
C GLY A 20 -10.35 20.51 13.96
N THR A 21 -11.14 20.06 13.00
CA THR A 21 -12.50 19.54 13.23
C THR A 21 -12.51 18.04 12.96
N LEU A 22 -13.11 17.27 13.87
CA LEU A 22 -13.27 15.82 13.75
C LEU A 22 -14.54 15.46 12.98
N TYR A 23 -14.37 14.57 12.02
CA TYR A 23 -15.41 13.91 11.23
C TYR A 23 -15.26 12.39 11.31
N GLY A 24 -16.24 11.65 10.76
CA GLY A 24 -16.19 10.20 10.68
C GLY A 24 -16.19 9.51 12.03
N GLY A 25 -15.35 8.51 12.21
CA GLY A 25 -15.26 7.66 13.41
C GLY A 25 -15.06 8.39 14.72
N LYS A 26 -15.43 7.72 15.80
CA LYS A 26 -15.37 8.31 17.16
C LYS A 26 -14.21 7.77 18.01
N ARG A 27 -13.52 6.72 17.55
CA ARG A 27 -12.35 6.18 18.24
C ARG A 27 -11.16 7.13 18.14
N ASN A 28 -10.21 7.00 19.04
CA ASN A 28 -8.91 7.66 18.89
C ASN A 28 -8.10 6.93 17.80
N ALA A 29 -7.33 7.68 17.00
CA ALA A 29 -6.39 7.11 16.06
C ALA A 29 -4.98 7.12 16.64
N VAL A 30 -4.25 6.02 16.50
CA VAL A 30 -2.83 5.92 16.85
C VAL A 30 -2.10 5.25 15.70
N GLY A 31 -1.01 5.85 15.21
CA GLY A 31 -0.28 5.23 14.09
C GLY A 31 0.88 6.08 13.60
N GLU A 32 1.65 5.49 12.70
CA GLU A 32 2.69 6.22 11.97
C GLU A 32 2.04 7.22 11.01
N VAL A 33 2.40 8.50 11.13
CA VAL A 33 1.83 9.55 10.29
C VAL A 33 2.61 9.63 9.00
N VAL A 34 1.91 9.37 7.90
CA VAL A 34 2.47 9.39 6.54
C VAL A 34 1.67 10.35 5.65
N PHE A 35 2.23 10.79 4.53
CA PHE A 35 1.51 11.63 3.59
C PHE A 35 1.50 11.01 2.19
N THR A 36 0.46 11.31 1.42
CA THR A 36 0.38 11.00 0.00
C THR A 36 0.21 12.27 -0.83
N THR A 37 0.85 12.31 -2.01
CA THR A 37 0.81 13.44 -2.92
C THR A 37 -0.20 13.27 -4.07
N GLY A 38 -1.04 12.24 -4.02
CA GLY A 38 -2.12 12.04 -4.97
C GLY A 38 -3.12 13.19 -4.97
N MET A 39 -3.47 13.71 -6.16
CA MET A 39 -4.46 14.77 -6.32
C MET A 39 -5.89 14.22 -6.49
N SER A 40 -6.03 12.92 -6.68
CA SER A 40 -7.29 12.18 -6.85
C SER A 40 -7.12 10.78 -6.28
N GLY A 41 -8.19 9.98 -6.26
CA GLY A 41 -8.14 8.60 -5.78
C GLY A 41 -8.09 8.51 -4.26
N TYR A 42 -8.79 9.41 -3.56
CA TYR A 42 -8.84 9.35 -2.10
C TYR A 42 -9.54 8.08 -1.60
N GLN A 43 -10.58 7.60 -2.27
CA GLN A 43 -11.29 6.38 -1.86
C GLN A 43 -10.44 5.13 -2.09
N GLU A 44 -9.73 5.05 -3.21
CA GLU A 44 -8.75 4.00 -3.48
C GLU A 44 -7.63 4.01 -2.44
N THR A 45 -7.16 5.21 -2.05
CA THR A 45 -6.18 5.36 -0.96
C THR A 45 -6.75 4.89 0.39
N LEU A 46 -8.00 5.28 0.70
CA LEU A 46 -8.69 4.91 1.94
C LEU A 46 -8.87 3.40 2.09
N THR A 47 -9.06 2.70 0.99
CA THR A 47 -9.33 1.26 0.95
C THR A 47 -8.11 0.41 0.55
N ASP A 48 -6.93 1.03 0.35
CA ASP A 48 -5.68 0.31 0.10
C ASP A 48 -5.17 -0.34 1.40
N PRO A 49 -5.14 -1.69 1.49
CA PRO A 49 -4.68 -2.38 2.69
C PRO A 49 -3.23 -2.07 3.09
N SER A 50 -2.41 -1.58 2.14
CA SER A 50 -1.00 -1.22 2.41
C SER A 50 -0.84 -0.05 3.38
N PHE A 51 -1.92 0.70 3.69
CA PHE A 51 -1.91 1.73 4.74
C PHE A 51 -2.28 1.20 6.14
N CYS A 52 -2.41 -0.10 6.33
CA CYS A 52 -2.78 -0.67 7.63
C CYS A 52 -1.86 -0.17 8.75
N GLY A 53 -2.46 0.31 9.83
CA GLY A 53 -1.75 0.84 11.00
C GLY A 53 -1.23 2.28 10.88
N GLN A 54 -1.50 2.99 9.77
CA GLN A 54 -1.01 4.35 9.53
C GLN A 54 -2.11 5.41 9.68
N ILE A 55 -1.71 6.65 10.01
CA ILE A 55 -2.52 7.86 9.87
C ILE A 55 -2.09 8.55 8.57
N VAL A 56 -3.03 8.69 7.63
CA VAL A 56 -2.75 9.18 6.28
C VAL A 56 -3.10 10.64 6.13
N VAL A 57 -2.14 11.45 5.67
CA VAL A 57 -2.32 12.88 5.37
C VAL A 57 -2.44 13.06 3.86
N MET A 58 -3.56 13.60 3.38
CA MET A 58 -3.69 14.03 1.99
C MET A 58 -3.09 15.42 1.81
N THR A 59 -2.12 15.56 0.90
CA THR A 59 -1.53 16.88 0.62
C THR A 59 -2.40 17.73 -0.27
N TYR A 60 -3.31 17.13 -1.03
CA TYR A 60 -4.29 17.84 -1.84
C TYR A 60 -5.33 18.51 -0.93
N PRO A 61 -5.64 19.82 -1.13
CA PRO A 61 -6.38 20.58 -0.13
C PRO A 61 -7.84 20.18 0.02
N LEU A 62 -8.56 19.87 -1.08
CA LEU A 62 -9.98 19.51 -1.06
C LEU A 62 -10.17 18.02 -1.30
N VAL A 63 -10.85 17.33 -0.39
CA VAL A 63 -11.08 15.88 -0.46
C VAL A 63 -12.59 15.60 -0.32
N GLY A 64 -13.09 14.61 -1.06
CA GLY A 64 -14.52 14.23 -1.05
C GLY A 64 -15.33 14.82 -2.22
N ASN A 65 -14.71 15.60 -3.11
CA ASN A 65 -15.38 16.37 -4.15
C ASN A 65 -16.13 15.55 -5.23
N TYR A 66 -15.84 14.26 -5.38
CA TYR A 66 -16.59 13.36 -6.28
C TYR A 66 -17.35 12.24 -5.53
N GLY A 67 -17.43 12.32 -4.19
CA GLY A 67 -18.12 11.34 -3.36
C GLY A 67 -17.45 9.99 -3.30
N CYS A 68 -18.19 8.97 -2.89
CA CYS A 68 -17.75 7.59 -2.79
C CYS A 68 -18.65 6.65 -3.59
N ASN A 69 -18.05 5.56 -4.10
CA ASN A 69 -18.73 4.48 -4.80
C ASN A 69 -18.00 3.16 -4.57
N PRO A 70 -18.69 2.04 -4.23
CA PRO A 70 -18.07 0.74 -3.97
C PRO A 70 -17.17 0.20 -5.11
N LEU A 71 -17.37 0.65 -6.34
CA LEU A 71 -16.55 0.26 -7.50
C LEU A 71 -15.09 0.74 -7.37
N PHE A 72 -14.84 1.82 -6.60
CA PHE A 72 -13.50 2.38 -6.41
C PHE A 72 -12.73 1.74 -5.26
N ASN A 73 -13.37 0.90 -4.45
CA ASN A 73 -12.70 0.22 -3.33
C ASN A 73 -11.62 -0.73 -3.84
N GLN A 74 -10.45 -0.65 -3.21
CA GLN A 74 -9.32 -1.56 -3.44
C GLN A 74 -9.26 -2.71 -2.45
N GLY A 75 -9.87 -2.58 -1.28
CA GLY A 75 -10.11 -3.60 -0.26
C GLY A 75 -11.57 -3.60 0.19
N GLU A 76 -11.94 -4.56 1.00
CA GLU A 76 -13.31 -4.69 1.52
C GLU A 76 -13.67 -3.59 2.53
N LYS A 77 -12.66 -3.11 3.28
CA LYS A 77 -12.79 -2.06 4.31
C LYS A 77 -11.54 -1.20 4.39
N CYS A 78 -11.61 -0.13 5.17
CA CYS A 78 -10.46 0.69 5.52
C CYS A 78 -9.65 0.05 6.66
N PHE A 79 -8.34 -0.05 6.51
CA PHE A 79 -7.43 -0.63 7.51
C PHE A 79 -6.55 0.42 8.20
N PHE A 80 -6.50 1.64 7.70
CA PHE A 80 -5.68 2.67 8.33
C PHE A 80 -6.33 3.24 9.59
N GLN A 81 -5.53 3.92 10.42
CA GLN A 81 -5.95 4.34 11.75
C GLN A 81 -6.69 5.66 11.77
N GLY A 82 -6.32 6.59 10.90
CA GLY A 82 -6.93 7.90 10.87
C GLY A 82 -6.59 8.67 9.59
N PHE A 83 -7.37 9.69 9.30
CA PHE A 83 -7.27 10.48 8.09
C PHE A 83 -7.10 11.96 8.41
N VAL A 84 -6.23 12.66 7.68
CA VAL A 84 -5.94 14.07 7.91
C VAL A 84 -6.02 14.82 6.58
N ILE A 85 -6.89 15.83 6.52
CA ILE A 85 -7.19 16.58 5.29
C ILE A 85 -7.24 18.08 5.52
N GLY A 86 -7.05 18.84 4.46
CA GLY A 86 -7.23 20.29 4.48
C GLY A 86 -8.69 20.65 4.59
N GLU A 87 -9.49 20.31 3.60
CA GLU A 87 -10.92 20.64 3.53
C GLU A 87 -11.73 19.41 3.11
N LEU A 88 -12.83 19.17 3.82
CA LEU A 88 -13.82 18.16 3.45
C LEU A 88 -14.89 18.78 2.57
N CYS A 89 -15.18 18.17 1.43
CA CYS A 89 -16.21 18.65 0.51
C CYS A 89 -17.62 18.26 1.02
N ASP A 90 -18.45 19.28 1.25
CA ASP A 90 -19.83 19.09 1.73
C ASP A 90 -20.81 18.65 0.61
N CYS A 91 -20.50 18.99 -0.64
CA CYS A 91 -21.39 18.77 -1.78
C CYS A 91 -20.63 18.07 -2.93
N PRO A 92 -20.48 16.75 -2.87
CA PRO A 92 -19.80 16.00 -3.93
C PRO A 92 -20.59 16.11 -5.26
N SER A 93 -19.84 16.28 -6.37
CA SER A 93 -20.41 16.41 -7.71
C SER A 93 -19.77 15.41 -8.67
N ASN A 94 -20.40 14.25 -8.80
CA ASN A 94 -20.04 13.21 -9.78
C ASN A 94 -21.25 12.32 -10.05
N TRP A 95 -21.43 11.92 -11.31
CA TRP A 95 -22.56 11.06 -11.71
C TRP A 95 -22.50 9.65 -11.10
N ARG A 96 -21.32 9.22 -10.62
CA ARG A 96 -21.13 7.94 -9.91
C ARG A 96 -21.21 8.07 -8.39
N ASN A 97 -21.45 9.26 -7.86
CA ASN A 97 -21.53 9.44 -6.42
C ASN A 97 -22.73 8.70 -5.84
N GLU A 98 -22.50 7.82 -4.87
CA GLU A 98 -23.53 7.09 -4.12
C GLU A 98 -23.64 7.56 -2.67
N GLN A 99 -22.54 8.05 -2.08
CA GLN A 99 -22.54 8.62 -0.72
C GLN A 99 -21.46 9.68 -0.55
N SER A 100 -21.62 10.53 0.47
CA SER A 100 -20.59 11.51 0.83
C SER A 100 -19.36 10.83 1.43
N LEU A 101 -18.20 11.50 1.36
CA LEU A 101 -17.01 11.00 2.04
C LEU A 101 -17.17 10.95 3.56
N GLU A 102 -17.94 11.88 4.16
CA GLU A 102 -18.22 11.90 5.60
C GLU A 102 -19.01 10.66 6.03
N ASP A 103 -20.05 10.30 5.27
CA ASP A 103 -20.85 9.10 5.55
C ASP A 103 -19.97 7.84 5.43
N PHE A 104 -19.17 7.74 4.37
CA PHE A 104 -18.22 6.64 4.17
C PHE A 104 -17.25 6.48 5.35
N LEU A 105 -16.62 7.58 5.79
CA LEU A 105 -15.69 7.57 6.93
C LEU A 105 -16.39 7.20 8.25
N THR A 106 -17.66 7.60 8.40
CA THR A 106 -18.47 7.27 9.58
C THR A 106 -18.81 5.78 9.60
N GLU A 107 -19.25 5.21 8.49
CA GLU A 107 -19.53 3.79 8.35
C GLU A 107 -18.30 2.91 8.58
N GLN A 108 -17.14 3.36 8.12
CA GLN A 108 -15.86 2.66 8.30
C GLN A 108 -15.20 2.93 9.68
N ASP A 109 -15.83 3.73 10.55
CA ASP A 109 -15.28 4.19 11.85
C ASP A 109 -13.87 4.77 11.76
N ILE A 110 -13.60 5.61 10.74
CA ILE A 110 -12.31 6.25 10.53
C ILE A 110 -12.31 7.67 11.10
N PRO A 111 -11.56 7.93 12.19
CA PRO A 111 -11.37 9.27 12.71
C PRO A 111 -10.68 10.16 11.69
N THR A 112 -11.31 11.27 11.34
CA THR A 112 -10.80 12.20 10.33
C THR A 112 -10.65 13.59 10.95
N LEU A 113 -9.46 14.19 10.80
CA LEU A 113 -9.18 15.54 11.21
C LEU A 113 -9.09 16.45 9.98
N ALA A 114 -10.02 17.40 9.85
CA ALA A 114 -10.08 18.35 8.76
C ALA A 114 -9.80 19.79 9.24
N GLY A 115 -9.45 20.69 8.31
CA GLY A 115 -9.17 22.10 8.60
C GLY A 115 -7.76 22.34 9.11
N VAL A 116 -6.81 21.42 8.84
CA VAL A 116 -5.42 21.53 9.28
C VAL A 116 -4.47 21.93 8.15
N ASP A 117 -3.34 22.51 8.49
CA ASP A 117 -2.26 22.78 7.53
C ASP A 117 -1.52 21.48 7.16
N THR A 118 -2.07 20.73 6.20
CA THR A 118 -1.48 19.47 5.70
C THR A 118 -0.11 19.70 5.06
N ARG A 119 0.17 20.91 4.52
CA ARG A 119 1.48 21.27 3.98
C ARG A 119 2.53 21.37 5.10
N ALA A 120 2.20 21.97 6.25
CA ALA A 120 3.10 22.04 7.39
C ALA A 120 3.43 20.64 7.92
N ILE A 121 2.43 19.76 8.06
CA ILE A 121 2.60 18.36 8.45
C ILE A 121 3.53 17.64 7.47
N THR A 122 3.24 17.74 6.17
CA THR A 122 4.03 17.12 5.08
C THR A 122 5.49 17.56 5.12
N ARG A 123 5.74 18.87 5.25
CA ARG A 123 7.11 19.41 5.36
C ARG A 123 7.84 18.87 6.57
N LYS A 124 7.14 18.73 7.70
CA LYS A 124 7.72 18.16 8.92
C LYS A 124 8.14 16.72 8.70
N ILE A 125 7.25 15.87 8.21
CA ILE A 125 7.55 14.44 7.94
C ILE A 125 8.68 14.31 6.92
N ARG A 126 8.67 15.09 5.85
CA ARG A 126 9.74 15.08 4.83
C ARG A 126 11.11 15.41 5.44
N ASN A 127 11.17 16.40 6.35
CA ASN A 127 12.41 16.90 6.91
C ASN A 127 12.94 16.03 8.05
N HIS A 128 12.08 15.42 8.86
CA HIS A 128 12.45 14.68 10.07
C HIS A 128 12.26 13.17 9.96
N GLY A 129 11.53 12.70 8.95
CA GLY A 129 11.08 11.32 8.79
C GLY A 129 9.66 11.13 9.31
N VAL A 130 9.12 9.92 9.12
CA VAL A 130 7.81 9.54 9.64
C VAL A 130 7.83 9.51 11.17
N LEU A 131 6.73 9.95 11.78
CA LEU A 131 6.57 10.08 13.23
C LEU A 131 5.32 9.33 13.68
N GLN A 132 5.36 8.76 14.86
CA GLN A 132 4.15 8.32 15.56
C GLN A 132 3.26 9.53 15.85
N GLY A 133 1.96 9.38 15.70
CA GLY A 133 0.99 10.42 16.01
C GLY A 133 -0.34 9.86 16.50
N VAL A 134 -1.16 10.75 17.04
CA VAL A 134 -2.51 10.42 17.50
C VAL A 134 -3.50 11.49 17.07
N ILE A 135 -4.71 11.06 16.66
CA ILE A 135 -5.86 11.96 16.45
C ILE A 135 -6.81 11.74 17.62
N VAL A 136 -7.09 12.81 18.37
CA VAL A 136 -7.88 12.76 19.59
C VAL A 136 -8.79 14.00 19.70
N PRO A 137 -9.85 13.96 20.55
CA PRO A 137 -10.60 15.18 20.92
C PRO A 137 -9.68 16.26 21.48
N ALA A 138 -9.99 17.53 21.20
CA ALA A 138 -9.15 18.66 21.61
C ALA A 138 -9.00 18.78 23.13
N GLU A 139 -10.05 18.39 23.87
CA GLU A 139 -10.10 18.42 25.34
C GLU A 139 -9.36 17.26 26.03
N MET A 140 -8.85 16.26 25.27
CA MET A 140 -8.13 15.14 25.87
C MET A 140 -6.89 15.61 26.64
N PRO A 141 -6.73 15.21 27.93
CA PRO A 141 -5.59 15.58 28.75
C PRO A 141 -4.26 15.12 28.15
N ASP A 142 -3.20 15.91 28.34
CA ASP A 142 -1.90 15.64 27.73
C ASP A 142 -1.25 14.34 28.25
N ASP A 143 -1.51 13.93 29.48
CA ASP A 143 -1.05 12.66 30.03
C ASP A 143 -1.73 11.44 29.37
N GLU A 144 -2.98 11.55 28.96
CA GLU A 144 -3.69 10.53 28.18
C GLU A 144 -3.17 10.48 26.74
N VAL A 145 -2.94 11.64 26.13
CA VAL A 145 -2.31 11.73 24.78
C VAL A 145 -0.94 11.06 24.80
N GLN A 146 -0.12 11.33 25.84
CA GLN A 146 1.21 10.73 25.95
C GLN A 146 1.15 9.20 26.07
N LYS A 147 0.21 8.65 26.83
CA LYS A 147 0.00 7.19 26.93
C LYS A 147 -0.31 6.56 25.56
N LEU A 148 -1.09 7.25 24.73
CA LEU A 148 -1.40 6.79 23.36
C LEU A 148 -0.16 6.86 22.44
N LEU A 149 0.64 7.92 22.55
CA LEU A 149 1.89 8.08 21.78
C LEU A 149 2.96 7.07 22.15
N ASP A 150 2.91 6.52 23.36
CA ASP A 150 3.86 5.53 23.86
C ASP A 150 3.45 4.08 23.58
N LEU A 151 2.28 3.87 22.95
CA LEU A 151 1.88 2.55 22.47
C LEU A 151 2.90 2.03 21.43
N PRO A 152 3.21 0.73 21.45
CA PRO A 152 4.12 0.14 20.47
C PRO A 152 3.53 0.25 19.06
N ALA A 153 4.40 0.34 18.07
CA ALA A 153 3.98 0.28 16.67
C ALA A 153 3.34 -1.08 16.36
N VAL A 154 2.32 -1.08 15.52
CA VAL A 154 1.66 -2.29 15.01
C VAL A 154 2.68 -3.08 14.16
N ARG A 155 2.79 -4.39 14.37
CA ARG A 155 3.71 -5.27 13.63
C ARG A 155 3.03 -6.43 12.90
N ASN A 156 1.76 -6.69 13.18
CA ASN A 156 0.98 -7.76 12.56
C ASN A 156 0.04 -7.23 11.47
N GLN A 157 0.50 -6.25 10.68
CA GLN A 157 -0.35 -5.61 9.68
C GLN A 157 -0.83 -6.60 8.61
N VAL A 158 0.05 -7.49 8.13
CA VAL A 158 -0.30 -8.47 7.10
C VAL A 158 -1.37 -9.45 7.59
N GLU A 159 -1.29 -9.89 8.84
CA GLU A 159 -2.32 -10.77 9.44
C GLU A 159 -3.70 -10.11 9.51
N GLN A 160 -3.75 -8.77 9.62
CA GLN A 160 -5.00 -8.01 9.68
C GLN A 160 -5.66 -7.81 8.31
N VAL A 161 -4.89 -7.90 7.22
CA VAL A 161 -5.34 -7.54 5.87
C VAL A 161 -5.41 -8.70 4.89
N THR A 162 -4.71 -9.80 5.16
CA THR A 162 -4.72 -11.00 4.32
C THR A 162 -6.10 -11.67 4.32
N THR A 163 -6.42 -12.38 3.23
CA THR A 163 -7.66 -13.18 3.20
C THR A 163 -7.69 -14.21 4.32
N PRO A 164 -8.83 -14.44 4.97
CA PRO A 164 -8.94 -15.45 6.03
C PRO A 164 -8.92 -16.89 5.52
N GLU A 165 -9.29 -17.12 4.26
CA GLU A 165 -9.41 -18.44 3.64
C GLU A 165 -9.02 -18.39 2.16
N VAL A 166 -8.70 -19.56 1.60
CA VAL A 166 -8.39 -19.72 0.18
C VAL A 166 -9.66 -19.54 -0.65
N TYR A 167 -9.58 -18.73 -1.71
CA TYR A 167 -10.66 -18.57 -2.67
C TYR A 167 -10.15 -18.54 -4.11
N THR A 168 -11.06 -18.72 -5.07
CA THR A 168 -10.74 -18.70 -6.51
C THR A 168 -11.53 -17.60 -7.22
N MET A 169 -10.96 -17.06 -8.31
CA MET A 169 -11.64 -16.11 -9.20
C MET A 169 -11.13 -16.22 -10.64
N GLY A 170 -11.96 -15.77 -11.59
CA GLY A 170 -11.65 -15.82 -13.02
C GLY A 170 -11.83 -17.22 -13.63
N GLU A 171 -11.85 -17.28 -14.96
CA GLU A 171 -12.08 -18.49 -15.75
C GLU A 171 -11.05 -18.65 -16.88
N GLY A 172 -9.84 -18.09 -16.69
CA GLY A 172 -8.77 -18.11 -17.68
C GLY A 172 -8.11 -19.48 -17.84
N LYS A 173 -7.26 -19.62 -18.87
CA LYS A 173 -6.51 -20.84 -19.13
C LYS A 173 -5.31 -21.03 -18.25
N LEU A 174 -4.59 -19.93 -17.94
CA LEU A 174 -3.40 -19.95 -17.09
C LEU A 174 -3.82 -19.85 -15.64
N HIS A 175 -3.21 -20.67 -14.80
CA HIS A 175 -3.47 -20.70 -13.37
C HIS A 175 -2.41 -19.93 -12.59
N VAL A 176 -2.81 -18.91 -11.84
CA VAL A 176 -1.93 -18.13 -10.98
C VAL A 176 -2.26 -18.38 -9.52
N ALA A 177 -1.29 -18.85 -8.75
CA ALA A 177 -1.37 -18.87 -7.30
C ALA A 177 -0.94 -17.52 -6.75
N VAL A 178 -1.82 -16.84 -6.05
CA VAL A 178 -1.61 -15.51 -5.48
C VAL A 178 -1.42 -15.63 -3.98
N MET A 179 -0.29 -15.17 -3.44
CA MET A 179 -0.10 -15.01 -2.00
C MET A 179 -0.58 -13.62 -1.59
N ASP A 180 -1.60 -13.56 -0.77
CA ASP A 180 -2.24 -12.32 -0.34
C ASP A 180 -1.60 -11.77 0.95
N PHE A 181 -0.87 -10.67 0.82
CA PHE A 181 -0.29 -9.91 1.93
C PHE A 181 -1.05 -8.61 2.22
N GLY A 182 -2.22 -8.43 1.63
CA GLY A 182 -3.02 -7.20 1.60
C GLY A 182 -3.21 -6.70 0.18
N ILE A 183 -3.72 -7.58 -0.69
CA ILE A 183 -3.81 -7.34 -2.13
C ILE A 183 -4.86 -6.28 -2.48
N LYS A 184 -4.51 -5.39 -3.40
CA LYS A 184 -5.47 -4.47 -4.02
C LYS A 184 -6.32 -5.21 -5.05
N ARG A 185 -7.63 -4.96 -5.02
CA ARG A 185 -8.60 -5.56 -5.97
C ARG A 185 -8.17 -5.37 -7.43
N ASN A 186 -7.58 -4.22 -7.77
CA ASN A 186 -7.18 -3.93 -9.14
C ASN A 186 -6.02 -4.82 -9.63
N ILE A 187 -5.14 -5.30 -8.76
CA ILE A 187 -4.11 -6.28 -9.11
C ILE A 187 -4.76 -7.58 -9.60
N LEU A 188 -5.73 -8.10 -8.83
CA LEU A 188 -6.45 -9.33 -9.19
C LEU A 188 -7.15 -9.17 -10.55
N LYS A 189 -7.87 -8.04 -10.74
CA LYS A 189 -8.51 -7.72 -12.02
C LYS A 189 -7.53 -7.60 -13.18
N SER A 190 -6.35 -7.03 -12.94
CA SER A 190 -5.31 -6.88 -13.96
C SER A 190 -4.79 -8.26 -14.42
N ILE A 191 -4.54 -9.19 -13.50
CA ILE A 191 -4.10 -10.54 -13.84
C ILE A 191 -5.23 -11.30 -14.58
N GLU A 192 -6.47 -11.21 -14.09
CA GLU A 192 -7.64 -11.84 -14.72
C GLU A 192 -7.87 -11.33 -16.15
N ALA A 193 -7.69 -10.03 -16.40
CA ALA A 193 -7.86 -9.41 -17.71
C ALA A 193 -6.92 -9.97 -18.78
N PHE A 194 -5.79 -10.56 -18.39
CA PHE A 194 -4.87 -11.27 -19.28
C PHE A 194 -5.21 -12.76 -19.46
N GLY A 195 -6.40 -13.20 -19.07
CA GLY A 195 -6.89 -14.56 -19.29
C GLY A 195 -6.39 -15.59 -18.28
N CYS A 196 -6.11 -15.16 -17.06
CA CYS A 196 -5.75 -16.03 -15.95
C CYS A 196 -6.96 -16.35 -15.06
N HIS A 197 -6.98 -17.56 -14.47
CA HIS A 197 -7.76 -17.83 -13.27
C HIS A 197 -6.84 -17.87 -12.07
N LEU A 198 -7.35 -17.45 -10.92
CA LEU A 198 -6.55 -17.19 -9.73
C LEU A 198 -7.00 -18.09 -8.57
N THR A 199 -6.03 -18.63 -7.83
CA THR A 199 -6.26 -19.15 -6.48
C THR A 199 -5.52 -18.24 -5.51
N VAL A 200 -6.27 -17.56 -4.63
CA VAL A 200 -5.74 -16.60 -3.66
C VAL A 200 -5.59 -17.29 -2.32
N PHE A 201 -4.37 -17.26 -1.80
CA PHE A 201 -3.96 -17.90 -0.55
C PHE A 201 -3.71 -16.85 0.54
N PRO A 202 -4.03 -17.12 1.80
CA PRO A 202 -3.63 -16.27 2.91
C PRO A 202 -2.09 -16.23 3.04
N ALA A 203 -1.57 -15.18 3.67
CA ALA A 203 -0.14 -15.01 3.90
C ALA A 203 0.50 -16.19 4.68
N SER A 204 -0.27 -16.89 5.49
CA SER A 204 0.15 -18.06 6.28
C SER A 204 0.25 -19.36 5.48
N ALA A 205 -0.20 -19.38 4.20
CA ALA A 205 -0.14 -20.59 3.38
C ALA A 205 1.29 -21.06 3.17
N THR A 206 1.48 -22.36 3.24
CA THR A 206 2.78 -23.01 3.02
C THR A 206 3.10 -23.10 1.54
N ALA A 207 4.39 -23.23 1.20
CA ALA A 207 4.81 -23.43 -0.18
C ALA A 207 4.22 -24.72 -0.78
N GLU A 208 4.05 -25.75 0.03
CA GLU A 208 3.47 -27.04 -0.35
C GLU A 208 1.99 -26.88 -0.75
N GLU A 209 1.20 -26.10 0.02
CA GLU A 209 -0.20 -25.79 -0.30
C GLU A 209 -0.32 -24.99 -1.60
N VAL A 210 0.54 -23.96 -1.77
CA VAL A 210 0.58 -23.13 -2.98
C VAL A 210 0.92 -23.97 -4.22
N LEU A 211 1.87 -24.91 -4.13
CA LEU A 211 2.26 -25.77 -5.24
C LEU A 211 1.25 -26.89 -5.52
N ALA A 212 0.46 -27.31 -4.51
CA ALA A 212 -0.52 -28.39 -4.65
C ALA A 212 -1.64 -28.05 -5.64
N CYS A 213 -1.94 -26.76 -5.86
CA CYS A 213 -2.90 -26.36 -6.89
C CYS A 213 -2.34 -26.38 -8.32
N ALA A 214 -1.07 -26.83 -8.50
CA ALA A 214 -0.37 -26.93 -9.78
C ALA A 214 -0.43 -25.64 -10.64
N PRO A 215 -0.03 -24.48 -10.11
CA PRO A 215 -0.15 -23.22 -10.83
C PRO A 215 0.85 -23.13 -12.01
N ASP A 216 0.53 -22.31 -13.00
CA ASP A 216 1.46 -21.95 -14.09
C ASP A 216 2.44 -20.85 -13.63
N GLY A 217 2.01 -19.96 -12.74
CA GLY A 217 2.81 -18.89 -12.15
C GLY A 217 2.41 -18.59 -10.71
N ILE A 218 3.28 -17.88 -10.00
CA ILE A 218 3.07 -17.46 -8.61
C ILE A 218 3.13 -15.92 -8.55
N PHE A 219 2.18 -15.33 -7.86
CA PHE A 219 2.13 -13.89 -7.67
C PHE A 219 2.28 -13.54 -6.18
N LEU A 220 3.21 -12.63 -5.87
CA LEU A 220 3.43 -12.11 -4.52
C LEU A 220 2.84 -10.69 -4.44
N SER A 221 1.81 -10.52 -3.65
CA SER A 221 1.04 -9.27 -3.64
C SER A 221 1.76 -8.11 -2.93
N ASN A 222 1.20 -6.91 -3.07
CA ASN A 222 1.48 -5.79 -2.20
C ASN A 222 0.98 -6.05 -0.77
N GLY A 223 1.37 -5.18 0.16
CA GLY A 223 0.92 -5.26 1.55
C GLY A 223 1.58 -4.23 2.45
N PRO A 224 1.12 -4.10 3.70
CA PRO A 224 1.64 -3.17 4.70
C PRO A 224 2.82 -3.72 5.49
N GLY A 225 3.50 -2.83 6.21
CA GLY A 225 4.43 -3.17 7.27
C GLY A 225 5.89 -3.29 6.85
N ASP A 226 6.70 -3.80 7.76
CA ASP A 226 8.11 -4.12 7.54
C ASP A 226 8.23 -5.55 7.00
N PRO A 227 8.82 -5.78 5.81
CA PRO A 227 8.96 -7.13 5.28
C PRO A 227 9.75 -8.06 6.23
N LYS A 228 10.61 -7.52 7.10
CA LYS A 228 11.37 -8.31 8.08
C LYS A 228 10.53 -8.83 9.25
N ASP A 229 9.32 -8.31 9.44
CA ASP A 229 8.38 -8.83 10.44
C ASP A 229 7.67 -10.12 9.97
N LEU A 230 7.99 -10.62 8.75
CA LEU A 230 7.36 -11.78 8.11
C LEU A 230 8.35 -12.95 7.85
N PRO A 231 9.10 -13.45 8.84
CA PRO A 231 10.15 -14.46 8.60
C PRO A 231 9.61 -15.77 8.05
N GLU A 232 8.41 -16.21 8.47
CA GLU A 232 7.80 -17.46 7.98
C GLU A 232 7.39 -17.35 6.51
N VAL A 233 6.87 -16.20 6.08
CA VAL A 233 6.54 -15.92 4.68
C VAL A 233 7.80 -15.94 3.82
N ILE A 234 8.89 -15.32 4.28
CA ILE A 234 10.19 -15.32 3.59
C ILE A 234 10.69 -16.76 3.39
N GLU A 235 10.61 -17.63 4.42
CA GLU A 235 11.02 -19.04 4.32
C GLU A 235 10.13 -19.82 3.36
N ASN A 236 8.82 -19.57 3.30
CA ASN A 236 7.93 -20.18 2.32
C ASN A 236 8.27 -19.71 0.89
N ILE A 237 8.51 -18.40 0.68
CA ILE A 237 8.93 -17.89 -0.64
C ILE A 237 10.24 -18.55 -1.10
N LYS A 238 11.22 -18.77 -0.22
CA LYS A 238 12.47 -19.48 -0.57
C LYS A 238 12.21 -20.87 -1.17
N LYS A 239 11.22 -21.59 -0.66
CA LYS A 239 10.85 -22.93 -1.18
C LYS A 239 10.15 -22.86 -2.55
N LEU A 240 9.51 -21.71 -2.88
CA LEU A 240 8.82 -21.48 -4.16
C LEU A 240 9.79 -21.05 -5.27
N ILE A 241 10.96 -20.49 -4.94
CA ILE A 241 11.96 -20.02 -5.90
C ILE A 241 12.36 -21.14 -6.87
N GLY A 242 12.30 -20.84 -8.17
CA GLY A 242 12.66 -21.77 -9.25
C GLY A 242 11.63 -22.87 -9.53
N LYS A 243 10.50 -22.93 -8.84
CA LYS A 243 9.44 -23.92 -9.11
C LYS A 243 8.53 -23.48 -10.25
N LYS A 244 8.19 -22.21 -10.32
CA LYS A 244 7.33 -21.57 -11.33
C LYS A 244 7.82 -20.16 -11.58
N PRO A 245 7.41 -19.48 -12.68
CA PRO A 245 7.58 -18.05 -12.83
C PRO A 245 6.97 -17.29 -11.67
N ILE A 246 7.69 -16.26 -11.16
CA ILE A 246 7.21 -15.43 -10.04
C ILE A 246 7.19 -13.97 -10.47
N PHE A 247 6.06 -13.29 -10.18
CA PHE A 247 5.95 -11.84 -10.24
C PHE A 247 5.59 -11.29 -8.86
N GLY A 248 6.31 -10.27 -8.38
CA GLY A 248 6.06 -9.64 -7.08
C GLY A 248 5.88 -8.14 -7.17
N ILE A 249 4.92 -7.58 -6.43
CA ILE A 249 4.62 -6.14 -6.36
C ILE A 249 4.82 -5.63 -4.93
N CYS A 250 5.49 -4.50 -4.77
CA CYS A 250 5.65 -3.73 -3.54
C CYS A 250 6.19 -4.59 -2.38
N LEU A 251 5.36 -5.02 -1.42
CA LEU A 251 5.80 -5.93 -0.36
C LEU A 251 6.31 -7.26 -0.92
N GLY A 252 5.67 -7.81 -1.95
CA GLY A 252 6.13 -9.03 -2.65
C GLY A 252 7.51 -8.87 -3.29
N HIS A 253 7.85 -7.67 -3.80
CA HIS A 253 9.19 -7.34 -4.28
C HIS A 253 10.22 -7.39 -3.13
N GLN A 254 9.91 -6.80 -1.99
CA GLN A 254 10.80 -6.77 -0.83
C GLN A 254 11.00 -8.17 -0.22
N LEU A 255 9.91 -8.94 -0.08
CA LEU A 255 9.96 -10.32 0.42
C LEU A 255 10.77 -11.24 -0.50
N MET A 256 10.62 -11.09 -1.83
CA MET A 256 11.40 -11.85 -2.80
C MET A 256 12.89 -11.50 -2.73
N ALA A 257 13.25 -10.22 -2.52
CA ALA A 257 14.63 -9.80 -2.32
C ALA A 257 15.22 -10.44 -1.05
N LEU A 258 14.50 -10.38 0.08
CA LEU A 258 14.90 -11.01 1.35
C LEU A 258 15.03 -12.53 1.20
N ALA A 259 14.12 -13.20 0.50
CA ALA A 259 14.16 -14.63 0.26
C ALA A 259 15.41 -15.06 -0.55
N ASN A 260 15.96 -14.18 -1.39
CA ASN A 260 17.21 -14.37 -2.10
C ASN A 260 18.44 -13.88 -1.31
N GLY A 261 18.27 -13.51 -0.04
CA GLY A 261 19.35 -13.10 0.85
C GLY A 261 19.82 -11.67 0.66
N ALA A 262 19.07 -10.82 -0.06
CA ALA A 262 19.26 -9.37 -0.06
C ALA A 262 18.73 -8.76 1.25
N ASP A 263 18.86 -7.45 1.40
CA ASP A 263 18.39 -6.73 2.58
C ASP A 263 17.48 -5.56 2.20
N THR A 264 16.69 -5.08 3.16
CA THR A 264 15.80 -3.94 3.03
C THR A 264 16.07 -2.92 4.12
N TYR A 265 15.75 -1.65 3.86
CA TYR A 265 15.88 -0.58 4.85
C TYR A 265 14.62 0.29 4.89
N LYS A 266 14.37 0.90 6.06
CA LYS A 266 13.28 1.87 6.22
C LYS A 266 13.70 3.21 5.62
N MET A 267 12.88 3.71 4.71
CA MET A 267 13.09 5.03 4.10
C MET A 267 12.70 6.13 5.08
N LYS A 268 13.25 7.32 4.91
CA LYS A 268 12.99 8.47 5.79
C LYS A 268 11.51 8.83 5.86
N PHE A 269 10.82 8.88 4.72
CA PHE A 269 9.38 9.19 4.61
C PHE A 269 8.65 8.33 3.58
N GLY A 270 9.37 7.47 2.85
CA GLY A 270 8.82 6.59 1.82
C GLY A 270 8.37 7.30 0.55
N HIS A 271 7.92 6.51 -0.42
CA HIS A 271 7.29 7.00 -1.64
C HIS A 271 5.77 6.75 -1.58
N ARG A 272 4.96 7.82 -1.62
CA ARG A 272 3.49 7.73 -1.66
C ARG A 272 2.94 8.81 -2.57
N GLY A 273 2.28 8.37 -3.64
CA GLY A 273 1.69 9.25 -4.65
C GLY A 273 1.53 8.57 -5.99
N ILE A 274 0.89 9.26 -6.92
CA ILE A 274 0.52 8.75 -8.25
C ILE A 274 1.35 9.37 -9.39
N ASN A 275 2.43 10.07 -9.06
CA ASN A 275 3.24 10.84 -10.00
C ASN A 275 4.74 10.62 -9.81
N GLN A 276 5.13 9.39 -9.48
CA GLN A 276 6.52 9.02 -9.23
C GLN A 276 7.21 8.56 -10.53
N PRO A 277 8.24 9.26 -11.03
CA PRO A 277 8.92 8.87 -12.24
C PRO A 277 9.90 7.72 -11.98
N VAL A 278 9.73 6.62 -12.74
CA VAL A 278 10.56 5.42 -12.67
C VAL A 278 11.20 5.16 -14.04
N LYS A 279 12.50 4.91 -14.06
CA LYS A 279 13.25 4.60 -15.28
C LYS A 279 13.43 3.09 -15.42
N TYR A 280 13.03 2.53 -16.55
CA TYR A 280 13.37 1.18 -16.95
C TYR A 280 14.76 1.18 -17.59
N LEU A 281 15.72 0.50 -16.96
CA LEU A 281 17.14 0.60 -17.32
C LEU A 281 17.47 -0.03 -18.69
N ALA A 282 16.77 -1.12 -19.05
CA ALA A 282 17.04 -1.82 -20.32
C ALA A 282 16.74 -0.95 -21.55
N THR A 283 15.75 -0.06 -21.48
CA THR A 283 15.35 0.80 -22.62
C THR A 283 15.68 2.27 -22.40
N GLY A 284 15.96 2.67 -21.14
CA GLY A 284 16.11 4.07 -20.74
C GLY A 284 14.80 4.85 -20.67
N ARG A 285 13.65 4.21 -20.93
CA ARG A 285 12.34 4.86 -20.91
C ARG A 285 11.93 5.19 -19.46
N ILE A 286 11.28 6.35 -19.30
CA ILE A 286 10.74 6.80 -18.03
C ILE A 286 9.22 6.67 -18.08
N TYR A 287 8.65 6.11 -17.01
CA TYR A 287 7.22 5.97 -16.80
C TYR A 287 6.81 6.73 -15.54
N ILE A 288 5.57 7.17 -15.47
CA ILE A 288 4.98 7.70 -14.25
C ILE A 288 4.25 6.57 -13.54
N SER A 289 4.57 6.36 -12.27
CA SER A 289 4.04 5.26 -11.47
C SER A 289 3.26 5.73 -10.25
N ALA A 290 2.37 4.85 -9.76
CA ALA A 290 1.79 4.94 -8.43
C ALA A 290 2.68 4.19 -7.44
N GLN A 291 2.88 4.77 -6.24
CA GLN A 291 3.71 4.18 -5.19
C GLN A 291 3.08 4.36 -3.81
N ASN A 292 3.26 3.36 -2.97
CA ASN A 292 2.88 3.40 -1.55
C ASN A 292 3.77 2.44 -0.77
N HIS A 293 4.98 2.85 -0.43
CA HIS A 293 5.90 2.03 0.37
C HIS A 293 6.78 2.89 1.29
N GLY A 294 7.16 2.32 2.44
CA GLY A 294 8.04 2.94 3.43
C GLY A 294 9.39 2.24 3.55
N TYR A 295 9.58 1.14 2.84
CA TYR A 295 10.81 0.36 2.80
C TYR A 295 11.29 0.19 1.36
N ALA A 296 12.60 -0.03 1.19
CA ALA A 296 13.21 -0.26 -0.11
C ALA A 296 14.32 -1.33 0.01
N VAL A 297 14.68 -1.96 -1.10
CA VAL A 297 15.79 -2.92 -1.15
C VAL A 297 17.13 -2.17 -1.11
N ASP A 298 18.06 -2.64 -0.30
CA ASP A 298 19.42 -2.10 -0.24
C ASP A 298 20.26 -2.60 -1.43
N GLU A 299 20.66 -1.66 -2.29
CA GLU A 299 21.46 -1.94 -3.50
C GLU A 299 22.74 -2.74 -3.18
N LYS A 300 23.43 -2.38 -2.09
CA LYS A 300 24.68 -3.04 -1.70
C LYS A 300 24.49 -4.51 -1.35
N SER A 301 23.29 -4.86 -0.90
CA SER A 301 22.96 -6.24 -0.55
C SER A 301 22.75 -7.16 -1.74
N LEU A 302 22.66 -6.63 -2.98
CA LEU A 302 22.43 -7.42 -4.20
C LEU A 302 23.71 -8.05 -4.77
N GLU A 303 24.89 -7.58 -4.36
CA GLU A 303 26.16 -8.01 -4.91
C GLU A 303 26.35 -9.53 -4.80
N GLY A 304 26.71 -10.17 -5.92
CA GLY A 304 26.98 -11.61 -6.00
C GLY A 304 25.76 -12.52 -5.96
N LYS A 305 24.53 -11.99 -5.89
CA LYS A 305 23.31 -12.81 -5.72
C LYS A 305 22.65 -13.24 -7.05
N GLY A 306 23.09 -12.68 -8.18
CA GLY A 306 22.45 -12.94 -9.48
C GLY A 306 21.10 -12.22 -9.61
N ILE A 307 21.06 -11.02 -9.08
CA ILE A 307 19.90 -10.11 -9.14
C ILE A 307 20.33 -8.85 -9.86
N ASN A 308 19.61 -8.49 -10.90
CA ASN A 308 19.84 -7.28 -11.69
C ASN A 308 18.81 -6.21 -11.33
N ILE A 309 19.23 -4.96 -11.21
CA ILE A 309 18.31 -3.84 -11.08
C ILE A 309 17.71 -3.56 -12.44
N SER A 310 16.38 -3.62 -12.55
CA SER A 310 15.65 -3.33 -13.78
C SER A 310 15.07 -1.92 -13.82
N HIS A 311 14.62 -1.41 -12.68
CA HIS A 311 14.00 -0.08 -12.56
C HIS A 311 14.58 0.71 -11.40
N ILE A 312 14.69 2.04 -11.58
CA ILE A 312 15.12 2.98 -10.53
C ILE A 312 14.20 4.21 -10.47
N SER A 313 14.02 4.74 -9.26
CA SER A 313 13.36 6.03 -9.03
C SER A 313 14.23 7.16 -9.61
N MET A 314 13.60 8.06 -10.37
CA MET A 314 14.28 9.25 -10.90
C MET A 314 14.43 10.35 -9.85
N ASN A 315 13.73 10.25 -8.71
CA ASN A 315 13.78 11.26 -7.67
C ASN A 315 15.00 11.10 -6.74
N ASP A 316 15.38 9.87 -6.42
CA ASP A 316 16.40 9.59 -5.40
C ASP A 316 17.28 8.36 -5.69
N GLY A 317 17.06 7.68 -6.82
CA GLY A 317 17.82 6.49 -7.23
C GLY A 317 17.42 5.20 -6.51
N THR A 318 16.38 5.20 -5.69
CA THR A 318 15.87 4.00 -5.03
C THR A 318 15.56 2.90 -6.05
N ILE A 319 15.85 1.65 -5.70
CA ILE A 319 15.52 0.48 -6.53
C ILE A 319 14.01 0.33 -6.63
N GLU A 320 13.51 0.29 -7.87
CA GLU A 320 12.09 0.18 -8.17
C GLU A 320 11.73 -1.10 -8.93
N GLY A 321 12.71 -1.94 -9.26
CA GLY A 321 12.47 -3.23 -9.87
C GLY A 321 13.72 -4.09 -9.95
N LEU A 322 13.52 -5.41 -9.88
CA LEU A 322 14.56 -6.43 -9.90
C LEU A 322 14.20 -7.55 -10.87
N GLU A 323 15.21 -8.08 -11.54
CA GLU A 323 15.17 -9.28 -12.36
C GLU A 323 16.16 -10.33 -11.81
N TYR A 324 15.73 -11.58 -11.72
CA TYR A 324 16.50 -12.67 -11.12
C TYR A 324 17.06 -13.57 -12.20
N THR A 325 18.39 -13.68 -12.31
CA THR A 325 19.05 -14.37 -13.43
C THR A 325 19.02 -15.90 -13.33
N LYS A 326 18.77 -16.43 -12.12
CA LYS A 326 18.84 -17.89 -11.85
C LYS A 326 17.50 -18.62 -12.03
N HIS A 327 16.41 -17.89 -12.13
CA HIS A 327 15.05 -18.43 -12.27
C HIS A 327 14.13 -17.38 -12.88
N PRO A 328 13.03 -17.79 -13.53
CA PRO A 328 12.11 -16.87 -14.19
C PRO A 328 11.32 -16.05 -13.14
N THR A 329 11.90 -14.95 -12.73
CA THR A 329 11.31 -14.07 -11.71
C THR A 329 11.68 -12.62 -11.96
N PHE A 330 10.71 -11.75 -11.83
CA PHE A 330 10.91 -10.31 -11.76
C PHE A 330 9.97 -9.68 -10.73
N THR A 331 10.35 -8.53 -10.22
CA THR A 331 9.55 -7.84 -9.19
C THR A 331 9.67 -6.32 -9.37
N VAL A 332 8.61 -5.60 -8.99
CA VAL A 332 8.60 -4.12 -8.99
C VAL A 332 8.15 -3.58 -7.64
N GLN A 333 8.76 -2.48 -7.22
CA GLN A 333 8.43 -1.81 -5.96
C GLN A 333 7.17 -0.95 -6.10
N TYR A 334 6.96 -0.35 -7.27
CA TYR A 334 5.80 0.48 -7.56
C TYR A 334 4.56 -0.36 -7.94
N HIS A 335 3.41 0.31 -8.09
CA HIS A 335 2.12 -0.29 -8.37
C HIS A 335 1.76 -0.18 -9.87
N PRO A 336 2.03 -1.22 -10.68
CA PRO A 336 1.72 -1.21 -12.12
C PRO A 336 0.22 -1.23 -12.42
N GLU A 337 -0.58 -1.74 -11.50
CA GLU A 337 -2.04 -1.79 -11.58
C GLU A 337 -2.69 -0.41 -11.40
N ALA A 338 -1.93 0.62 -10.99
CA ALA A 338 -2.45 1.96 -10.67
C ALA A 338 -3.55 1.93 -9.58
N CYS A 339 -4.68 2.56 -9.82
CA CYS A 339 -5.81 2.69 -8.91
C CYS A 339 -5.44 3.08 -7.47
N PRO A 340 -5.17 4.38 -7.24
CA PRO A 340 -5.16 5.46 -8.23
C PRO A 340 -3.85 5.55 -9.02
N GLY A 341 -3.90 6.17 -10.20
CA GLY A 341 -2.69 6.49 -10.97
C GLY A 341 -2.79 6.13 -12.46
N PRO A 342 -1.71 6.37 -13.21
CA PRO A 342 -1.63 6.07 -14.63
C PRO A 342 -1.47 4.56 -14.89
N GLY A 343 -2.16 4.03 -15.90
CA GLY A 343 -2.13 2.62 -16.32
C GLY A 343 -1.04 2.28 -17.35
N ASP A 344 0.12 2.94 -17.30
CA ASP A 344 1.17 2.80 -18.32
C ASP A 344 1.99 1.50 -18.19
N HIS A 345 1.70 0.66 -17.19
CA HIS A 345 2.53 -0.47 -16.80
C HIS A 345 1.90 -1.85 -17.07
N ASP A 346 0.80 -1.93 -17.80
CA ASP A 346 0.11 -3.19 -18.14
C ASP A 346 1.02 -4.22 -18.81
N TYR A 347 2.10 -3.77 -19.47
CA TYR A 347 3.10 -4.64 -20.09
C TYR A 347 3.77 -5.60 -19.11
N LEU A 348 3.82 -5.28 -17.80
CA LEU A 348 4.38 -6.15 -16.79
C LEU A 348 3.49 -7.38 -16.53
N PHE A 349 2.18 -7.21 -16.50
CA PHE A 349 1.23 -8.33 -16.41
C PHE A 349 1.32 -9.20 -17.65
N LYS A 350 1.43 -8.58 -18.84
CA LYS A 350 1.67 -9.32 -20.09
C LYS A 350 2.99 -10.10 -20.03
N HIS A 351 4.07 -9.49 -19.58
CA HIS A 351 5.37 -10.14 -19.42
C HIS A 351 5.28 -11.37 -18.50
N PHE A 352 4.54 -11.27 -17.39
CA PHE A 352 4.31 -12.41 -16.51
C PHE A 352 3.56 -13.55 -17.21
N VAL A 353 2.54 -13.23 -18.01
CA VAL A 353 1.82 -14.21 -18.83
C VAL A 353 2.74 -14.85 -19.87
N ASP A 354 3.54 -14.06 -20.59
CA ASP A 354 4.51 -14.57 -21.58
C ASP A 354 5.51 -15.53 -20.92
N MET A 355 5.99 -15.25 -19.70
CA MET A 355 6.87 -16.14 -18.94
C MET A 355 6.18 -17.46 -18.57
N MET A 356 4.91 -17.45 -18.19
CA MET A 356 4.14 -18.68 -17.90
C MET A 356 3.93 -19.54 -19.15
N GLU A 357 3.80 -18.91 -20.31
CA GLU A 357 3.67 -19.60 -21.61
C GLU A 357 5.03 -20.06 -22.21
N GLY A 358 6.15 -19.73 -21.55
CA GLY A 358 7.50 -20.06 -22.04
C GLY A 358 7.96 -19.23 -23.23
N ARG A 359 7.47 -18.00 -23.37
CA ARG A 359 7.81 -17.04 -24.43
C ARG A 359 8.82 -15.99 -23.97
#